data_85e9a25f5cb5de80129ffc0b3822541c
#
_entry.id   85e9a25f5cb5de80129ffc0b3822541c
#
_cell.length_a   1.000
_cell.length_b   1.000
_cell.length_c   1.000
_cell.angle_alpha   90.00
_cell.angle_beta   90.00
_cell.angle_gamma   90.00
#
_symmetry.space_group_name_H-M   'P 1'
#
loop_
_entity.id
_entity.type
_entity.pdbx_description
1 polymer ?
#
loop_
_entity_poly.entity_id
_entity_poly.type
_entity_poly.pdbx_seq_one_letter_code
_entity_poly.pdbx_strand_id
1 'polypeptide(L)'
;MRALLNTVLERMHSEKVPFTFLMPAAEAIYRPYDFRYIYDQCMQEVKKDETADARNRESEPQKEGTLEFSDAGLWDAEEMADFFEEHFSDSWQVYAQRDTAYYQTMILERQSEKGGVRLMRENGVLKGFYAYALEEGLEVREPLYLNQFEGEFERSMQMLLDKSNIRKVDQNENRVQQSLRIYAPLNKKSCKMRSMIMARIVCLPEFLKAMIVDETETLECSFAVLDSILHKNSCVWKLTSVQGEKEIHVQETEDSQGVFPIADLTEYLFGRIDLEELREREGVICTAELGEELEKIEKLTRVYFNEVV
;
A
#
# COMPACT_ATOMS: atom_id res chain seq x y z
N MET A 1 -3.41 15.77 22.39
CA MET A 1 -3.08 15.23 21.05
C MET A 1 -2.23 16.18 20.22
N ARG A 2 -2.62 17.47 19.99
CA ARG A 2 -1.88 18.42 19.14
C ARG A 2 -0.40 18.55 19.52
N ALA A 3 -0.08 18.83 20.79
CA ALA A 3 1.31 18.99 21.23
C ALA A 3 2.14 17.72 21.00
N LEU A 4 1.56 16.53 21.29
CA LEU A 4 2.25 15.25 21.09
C LEU A 4 2.55 15.02 19.60
N LEU A 5 1.57 15.22 18.72
CA LEU A 5 1.75 15.00 17.29
C LEU A 5 2.81 15.96 16.71
N ASN A 6 2.77 17.25 17.09
CA ASN A 6 3.79 18.20 16.67
C ASN A 6 5.19 17.78 17.12
N THR A 7 5.35 17.39 18.41
CA THR A 7 6.64 16.92 18.93
C THR A 7 7.17 15.70 18.17
N VAL A 8 6.28 14.75 17.84
CA VAL A 8 6.67 13.54 17.06
C VAL A 8 7.09 13.94 15.65
N LEU A 9 6.32 14.80 14.97
CA LEU A 9 6.65 15.26 13.62
C LEU A 9 7.97 16.06 13.59
N GLU A 10 8.20 16.93 14.56
CA GLU A 10 9.48 17.67 14.69
C GLU A 10 10.68 16.74 14.90
N ARG A 11 10.49 15.69 15.73
CA ARG A 11 11.51 14.66 15.93
C ARG A 11 11.79 13.89 14.64
N MET A 12 10.76 13.39 13.96
CA MET A 12 10.90 12.69 12.68
C MET A 12 11.60 13.56 11.65
N HIS A 13 11.27 14.86 11.58
CA HIS A 13 11.96 15.80 10.72
C HIS A 13 13.46 15.90 11.06
N SER A 14 13.80 16.00 12.36
CA SER A 14 15.21 16.08 12.80
C SER A 14 15.99 14.79 12.50
N GLU A 15 15.31 13.66 12.45
CA GLU A 15 15.84 12.35 12.07
C GLU A 15 15.82 12.14 10.54
N LYS A 16 15.42 13.16 9.76
CA LYS A 16 15.33 13.15 8.29
C LYS A 16 14.39 12.08 7.73
N VAL A 17 13.33 11.74 8.46
CA VAL A 17 12.30 10.83 7.95
C VAL A 17 11.56 11.53 6.79
N PRO A 18 11.52 10.96 5.59
CA PRO A 18 10.92 11.61 4.43
C PRO A 18 9.42 11.88 4.60
N PHE A 19 8.67 10.88 5.02
CA PHE A 19 7.23 10.96 5.26
C PHE A 19 6.80 9.99 6.36
N THR A 20 5.61 10.21 6.89
CA THR A 20 4.96 9.28 7.82
C THR A 20 3.55 8.97 7.35
N PHE A 21 3.01 7.84 7.79
CA PHE A 21 1.67 7.43 7.45
C PHE A 21 0.92 6.85 8.67
N LEU A 22 -0.39 6.80 8.55
CA LEU A 22 -1.26 6.20 9.55
C LEU A 22 -2.59 5.72 8.93
N MET A 23 -3.24 4.80 9.62
CA MET A 23 -4.63 4.47 9.36
C MET A 23 -5.51 5.36 10.25
N PRO A 24 -6.28 6.33 9.69
CA PRO A 24 -7.01 7.27 10.50
C PRO A 24 -8.26 6.64 11.13
N ALA A 25 -8.47 6.87 12.43
CA ALA A 25 -9.75 6.58 13.06
C ALA A 25 -10.88 7.48 12.48
N ALA A 26 -10.54 8.72 12.13
CA ALA A 26 -11.38 9.63 11.34
C ALA A 26 -10.49 10.66 10.63
N GLU A 27 -10.76 10.93 9.36
CA GLU A 27 -10.02 11.91 8.54
C GLU A 27 -9.92 13.29 9.21
N ALA A 28 -11.02 13.78 9.75
CA ALA A 28 -11.12 15.10 10.38
C ALA A 28 -10.13 15.33 11.54
N ILE A 29 -9.60 14.25 12.13
CA ILE A 29 -8.61 14.32 13.21
C ILE A 29 -7.23 14.69 12.67
N TYR A 30 -6.85 14.17 11.50
CA TYR A 30 -5.49 14.25 10.96
C TYR A 30 -5.34 15.25 9.80
N ARG A 31 -6.44 15.58 9.11
CA ARG A 31 -6.46 16.57 8.04
C ARG A 31 -5.92 17.96 8.47
N PRO A 32 -6.20 18.48 9.70
CA PRO A 32 -5.61 19.74 10.18
C PRO A 32 -4.09 19.68 10.45
N TYR A 33 -3.50 18.50 10.37
CA TYR A 33 -2.05 18.27 10.47
C TYR A 33 -1.42 17.92 9.12
N ASP A 34 -2.09 18.29 8.02
CA ASP A 34 -1.63 18.10 6.64
C ASP A 34 -1.52 16.63 6.20
N PHE A 35 -2.11 15.69 6.92
CA PHE A 35 -2.25 14.33 6.43
C PHE A 35 -3.31 14.26 5.33
N ARG A 36 -3.01 13.49 4.27
CA ARG A 36 -3.91 13.26 3.14
C ARG A 36 -3.96 11.77 2.81
N TYR A 37 -5.11 11.32 2.31
CA TYR A 37 -5.23 9.97 1.81
C TYR A 37 -4.32 9.75 0.61
N ILE A 38 -3.46 8.71 0.71
CA ILE A 38 -2.54 8.33 -0.34
C ILE A 38 -2.80 6.93 -0.89
N TYR A 39 -3.59 6.13 -0.19
CA TYR A 39 -3.81 4.73 -0.54
C TYR A 39 -5.27 4.32 -0.32
N ASP A 40 -5.85 3.71 -1.37
CA ASP A 40 -7.15 3.05 -1.31
C ASP A 40 -6.92 1.53 -1.30
N GLN A 41 -7.41 0.88 -0.26
CA GLN A 41 -7.36 -0.56 -0.17
C GLN A 41 -8.53 -1.17 -0.94
N CYS A 42 -8.22 -2.08 -1.86
CA CYS A 42 -9.21 -2.93 -2.48
C CYS A 42 -9.63 -4.03 -1.48
N MET A 43 -10.92 -4.23 -1.34
CA MET A 43 -11.51 -5.36 -0.62
C MET A 43 -12.45 -6.12 -1.54
N GLN A 44 -12.19 -7.40 -1.73
CA GLN A 44 -13.05 -8.32 -2.46
C GLN A 44 -13.82 -9.19 -1.47
N GLU A 45 -15.12 -9.33 -1.67
CA GLU A 45 -15.95 -10.23 -0.89
C GLU A 45 -16.33 -11.45 -1.75
N VAL A 46 -15.87 -12.61 -1.33
CA VAL A 46 -16.22 -13.92 -1.93
C VAL A 46 -17.29 -14.57 -1.09
N LYS A 47 -18.46 -14.81 -1.68
CA LYS A 47 -19.57 -15.48 -1.03
C LYS A 47 -19.51 -16.96 -1.32
N LYS A 48 -19.91 -17.79 -0.36
CA LYS A 48 -20.06 -19.21 -0.60
C LYS A 48 -21.20 -19.42 -1.59
N ASP A 49 -20.89 -20.06 -2.70
CA ASP A 49 -21.89 -20.40 -3.71
C ASP A 49 -22.70 -21.61 -3.23
N GLU A 50 -23.96 -21.39 -2.82
CA GLU A 50 -24.87 -22.46 -2.39
C GLU A 50 -25.33 -23.33 -3.57
N THR A 51 -25.12 -22.87 -4.82
CA THR A 51 -25.60 -23.55 -6.02
C THR A 51 -24.54 -24.42 -6.70
N ALA A 52 -23.27 -24.28 -6.35
CA ALA A 52 -22.22 -25.12 -6.88
C ALA A 52 -22.29 -26.52 -6.23
N ASP A 53 -22.99 -27.40 -6.89
CA ASP A 53 -23.04 -28.82 -6.53
C ASP A 53 -21.62 -29.36 -6.26
N ALA A 54 -21.39 -29.87 -5.07
CA ALA A 54 -20.13 -30.47 -4.63
C ALA A 54 -19.63 -31.62 -5.58
N ARG A 55 -20.48 -32.07 -6.47
CA ARG A 55 -20.22 -33.17 -7.42
C ARG A 55 -19.36 -32.75 -8.62
N ASN A 56 -19.28 -31.45 -8.98
CA ASN A 56 -18.47 -31.02 -10.13
C ASN A 56 -17.03 -30.60 -9.77
N ARG A 57 -16.66 -30.60 -8.47
CA ARG A 57 -15.32 -30.20 -8.02
C ARG A 57 -14.29 -31.34 -7.99
N GLU A 58 -14.73 -32.59 -8.24
CA GLU A 58 -13.85 -33.79 -8.17
C GLU A 58 -13.19 -34.18 -9.51
N SER A 59 -13.43 -33.48 -10.62
CA SER A 59 -13.09 -34.01 -11.95
C SER A 59 -12.29 -33.10 -12.87
N GLU A 60 -11.47 -32.20 -12.37
CA GLU A 60 -10.39 -31.66 -13.21
C GLU A 60 -9.10 -32.44 -12.95
N PRO A 61 -8.41 -32.93 -13.99
CA PRO A 61 -7.17 -33.67 -13.83
C PRO A 61 -6.13 -32.76 -13.17
N GLN A 62 -5.57 -33.21 -12.03
CA GLN A 62 -4.40 -32.61 -11.41
C GLN A 62 -3.32 -32.50 -12.49
N LYS A 63 -2.89 -31.25 -12.79
CA LYS A 63 -1.65 -31.05 -13.56
C LYS A 63 -0.52 -31.77 -12.83
N GLU A 64 0.39 -32.35 -13.60
CA GLU A 64 1.61 -33.00 -13.10
C GLU A 64 2.43 -31.99 -12.28
N GLY A 65 2.35 -32.11 -10.98
CA GLY A 65 3.02 -31.33 -9.95
C GLY A 65 2.23 -31.47 -8.66
N THR A 66 2.86 -31.97 -7.60
CA THR A 66 2.17 -32.12 -6.31
C THR A 66 2.17 -30.76 -5.63
N LEU A 67 1.03 -30.03 -5.74
CA LEU A 67 0.81 -28.81 -4.96
C LEU A 67 0.49 -29.18 -3.52
N GLU A 68 1.28 -28.67 -2.59
CA GLU A 68 1.15 -28.88 -1.17
C GLU A 68 0.73 -27.58 -0.48
N PHE A 69 -0.24 -27.67 0.41
CA PHE A 69 -0.66 -26.56 1.25
C PHE A 69 -0.34 -26.87 2.71
N SER A 70 0.41 -25.98 3.36
CA SER A 70 0.79 -26.11 4.77
C SER A 70 0.61 -24.78 5.49
N ASP A 71 0.48 -24.81 6.82
CA ASP A 71 0.54 -23.58 7.61
C ASP A 71 2.01 -23.26 7.90
N ALA A 72 2.34 -21.96 7.81
CA ALA A 72 3.69 -21.45 8.06
C ALA A 72 4.05 -21.54 9.54
N GLY A 73 5.30 -21.93 9.80
CA GLY A 73 5.97 -21.73 11.08
C GLY A 73 6.93 -20.53 11.00
N LEU A 74 7.52 -20.14 12.15
CA LEU A 74 8.45 -19.00 12.20
C LEU A 74 9.70 -19.19 11.33
N TRP A 75 10.07 -20.43 11.03
CA TRP A 75 11.20 -20.78 10.18
C TRP A 75 10.92 -20.57 8.68
N ASP A 76 9.65 -20.45 8.28
CA ASP A 76 9.29 -20.18 6.88
C ASP A 76 9.36 -18.68 6.54
N ALA A 77 9.53 -17.81 7.53
CA ALA A 77 9.49 -16.36 7.37
C ALA A 77 10.63 -15.82 6.47
N GLU A 78 11.79 -16.43 6.48
CA GLU A 78 12.91 -16.09 5.59
C GLU A 78 12.57 -16.40 4.13
N GLU A 79 12.06 -17.59 3.84
CA GLU A 79 11.61 -17.98 2.49
C GLU A 79 10.47 -17.07 1.99
N MET A 80 9.56 -16.64 2.88
CA MET A 80 8.50 -15.70 2.53
C MET A 80 9.05 -14.32 2.19
N ALA A 81 10.07 -13.84 2.91
CA ALA A 81 10.74 -12.57 2.64
C ALA A 81 11.46 -12.60 1.29
N ASP A 82 12.22 -13.66 1.02
CA ASP A 82 12.91 -13.87 -0.24
C ASP A 82 11.93 -13.95 -1.42
N PHE A 83 10.80 -14.65 -1.23
CA PHE A 83 9.75 -14.75 -2.23
C PHE A 83 9.11 -13.40 -2.57
N PHE A 84 8.88 -12.55 -1.56
CA PHE A 84 8.40 -11.20 -1.79
C PHE A 84 9.42 -10.37 -2.57
N GLU A 85 10.66 -10.38 -2.13
CA GLU A 85 11.74 -9.60 -2.74
C GLU A 85 11.96 -10.01 -4.20
N GLU A 86 11.99 -11.33 -4.50
CA GLU A 86 12.23 -11.84 -5.85
C GLU A 86 11.08 -11.56 -6.83
N HIS A 87 9.83 -11.58 -6.35
CA HIS A 87 8.69 -11.61 -7.27
C HIS A 87 7.76 -10.39 -7.19
N PHE A 88 7.84 -9.58 -6.13
CA PHE A 88 6.87 -8.52 -5.88
C PHE A 88 7.47 -7.15 -5.57
N SER A 89 8.68 -7.04 -5.00
CA SER A 89 9.27 -5.79 -4.56
C SER A 89 9.28 -4.72 -5.66
N ASP A 90 9.70 -5.08 -6.88
CA ASP A 90 9.77 -4.19 -8.05
C ASP A 90 8.40 -3.69 -8.54
N SER A 91 7.31 -4.34 -8.11
CA SER A 91 5.95 -3.92 -8.47
C SER A 91 5.49 -2.69 -7.71
N TRP A 92 6.16 -2.35 -6.62
CA TRP A 92 5.75 -1.30 -5.69
C TRP A 92 6.84 -0.25 -5.50
N GLN A 93 6.42 1.01 -5.33
CA GLN A 93 7.32 2.14 -5.03
C GLN A 93 7.35 2.44 -3.52
N VAL A 94 6.21 2.19 -2.85
CA VAL A 94 6.07 2.43 -1.41
C VAL A 94 5.39 1.24 -0.76
N TYR A 95 6.07 0.59 0.16
CA TYR A 95 5.56 -0.56 0.93
C TYR A 95 6.34 -0.69 2.25
N ALA A 96 5.75 -1.36 3.23
CA ALA A 96 6.47 -1.73 4.46
C ALA A 96 7.54 -2.78 4.12
N GLN A 97 8.74 -2.63 4.68
CA GLN A 97 9.82 -3.59 4.46
C GLN A 97 9.40 -4.98 4.91
N ARG A 98 9.38 -5.94 3.99
CA ARG A 98 8.93 -7.32 4.19
C ARG A 98 10.10 -8.24 4.43
N ASP A 99 10.81 -7.99 5.52
CA ASP A 99 11.92 -8.84 5.97
C ASP A 99 11.43 -10.05 6.79
N THR A 100 12.36 -10.88 7.22
CA THR A 100 12.08 -12.05 8.06
C THR A 100 11.34 -11.68 9.34
N ALA A 101 11.68 -10.55 9.99
CA ALA A 101 11.04 -10.10 11.22
C ALA A 101 9.57 -9.68 10.98
N TYR A 102 9.29 -9.04 9.85
CA TYR A 102 7.95 -8.70 9.42
C TYR A 102 7.06 -9.96 9.31
N TYR A 103 7.52 -10.98 8.60
CA TYR A 103 6.74 -12.20 8.43
C TYR A 103 6.64 -13.04 9.69
N GLN A 104 7.66 -13.06 10.56
CA GLN A 104 7.55 -13.67 11.88
C GLN A 104 6.44 -13.00 12.71
N THR A 105 6.39 -11.67 12.71
CA THR A 105 5.35 -10.89 13.39
C THR A 105 3.98 -11.21 12.82
N MET A 106 3.81 -11.19 11.50
CA MET A 106 2.56 -11.54 10.82
C MET A 106 2.07 -12.96 11.19
N ILE A 107 2.95 -13.95 11.21
CA ILE A 107 2.59 -15.33 11.59
C ILE A 107 2.03 -15.37 13.01
N LEU A 108 2.71 -14.72 13.97
CA LEU A 108 2.29 -14.69 15.37
C LEU A 108 0.96 -13.93 15.57
N GLU A 109 0.79 -12.80 14.90
CA GLU A 109 -0.46 -12.02 14.94
C GLU A 109 -1.63 -12.84 14.41
N ARG A 110 -1.49 -13.45 13.22
CA ARG A 110 -2.56 -14.28 12.66
C ARG A 110 -2.89 -15.50 13.54
N GLN A 111 -1.90 -16.12 14.15
CA GLN A 111 -2.14 -17.20 15.11
C GLN A 111 -2.93 -16.71 16.34
N SER A 112 -2.66 -15.51 16.84
CA SER A 112 -3.41 -14.91 17.96
C SER A 112 -4.88 -14.64 17.60
N GLU A 113 -5.18 -14.39 16.31
CA GLU A 113 -6.52 -14.15 15.76
C GLU A 113 -7.20 -15.44 15.29
N LYS A 114 -6.76 -16.60 15.79
CA LYS A 114 -7.27 -17.96 15.43
C LYS A 114 -7.09 -18.30 13.94
N GLY A 115 -6.15 -17.63 13.28
CA GLY A 115 -5.79 -17.82 11.88
C GLY A 115 -4.39 -18.40 11.74
N GLY A 116 -3.73 -18.01 10.64
CA GLY A 116 -2.37 -18.42 10.32
C GLY A 116 -1.94 -17.84 8.98
N VAL A 117 -0.83 -18.34 8.48
CA VAL A 117 -0.36 -18.05 7.12
C VAL A 117 -0.33 -19.37 6.35
N ARG A 118 -1.05 -19.43 5.23
CA ARG A 118 -1.11 -20.61 4.36
C ARG A 118 -0.07 -20.49 3.26
N LEU A 119 0.84 -21.44 3.20
CA LEU A 119 1.85 -21.60 2.15
C LEU A 119 1.34 -22.52 1.06
N MET A 120 1.69 -22.24 -0.18
CA MET A 120 1.46 -23.06 -1.35
C MET A 120 2.80 -23.40 -1.98
N ARG A 121 3.16 -24.68 -2.02
CA ARG A 121 4.41 -25.17 -2.61
C ARG A 121 4.15 -26.15 -3.74
N GLU A 122 4.98 -26.09 -4.76
CA GLU A 122 5.03 -27.07 -5.82
C GLU A 122 6.39 -27.74 -5.80
N ASN A 123 6.43 -29.05 -5.58
CA ASN A 123 7.67 -29.82 -5.43
C ASN A 123 8.63 -29.22 -4.38
N GLY A 124 8.09 -28.75 -3.26
CA GLY A 124 8.83 -28.13 -2.16
C GLY A 124 9.20 -26.64 -2.37
N VAL A 125 8.97 -26.07 -3.53
CA VAL A 125 9.29 -24.65 -3.84
C VAL A 125 8.06 -23.77 -3.60
N LEU A 126 8.21 -22.65 -2.87
CA LEU A 126 7.14 -21.70 -2.60
C LEU A 126 6.63 -21.06 -3.91
N LYS A 127 5.30 -21.08 -4.10
CA LYS A 127 4.61 -20.48 -5.27
C LYS A 127 3.62 -19.41 -4.87
N GLY A 128 3.35 -19.28 -3.59
CA GLY A 128 2.49 -18.26 -3.05
C GLY A 128 2.14 -18.53 -1.59
N PHE A 129 1.60 -17.51 -0.95
CA PHE A 129 1.06 -17.60 0.41
C PHE A 129 0.00 -16.53 0.65
N TYR A 130 -0.76 -16.70 1.72
CA TYR A 130 -1.67 -15.69 2.24
C TYR A 130 -1.84 -15.84 3.75
N ALA A 131 -2.00 -14.71 4.41
CA ALA A 131 -2.36 -14.65 5.82
C ALA A 131 -3.89 -14.68 5.95
N TYR A 132 -4.41 -15.37 6.97
CA TYR A 132 -5.83 -15.41 7.24
C TYR A 132 -6.13 -15.27 8.73
N ALA A 133 -7.31 -14.73 9.06
CA ALA A 133 -7.83 -14.60 10.42
C ALA A 133 -9.30 -15.05 10.48
N LEU A 134 -9.72 -15.52 11.65
CA LEU A 134 -11.07 -16.08 11.88
C LEU A 134 -11.85 -15.34 12.96
N GLU A 135 -11.26 -14.39 13.68
CA GLU A 135 -11.84 -13.81 14.89
C GLU A 135 -13.09 -12.95 14.59
N GLU A 136 -13.01 -12.07 13.59
CA GLU A 136 -14.12 -11.20 13.18
C GLU A 136 -14.80 -11.62 11.87
N GLY A 137 -14.66 -12.86 11.50
CA GLY A 137 -15.04 -13.42 10.21
C GLY A 137 -13.83 -13.89 9.46
N LEU A 138 -14.01 -14.58 8.34
CA LEU A 138 -12.89 -15.05 7.55
C LEU A 138 -12.32 -13.88 6.72
N GLU A 139 -11.10 -13.52 7.03
CA GLU A 139 -10.32 -12.50 6.30
C GLU A 139 -9.05 -13.12 5.73
N VAL A 140 -8.68 -12.69 4.53
CA VAL A 140 -7.41 -13.01 3.89
C VAL A 140 -6.67 -11.69 3.62
N ARG A 141 -5.40 -11.67 4.00
CA ARG A 141 -4.47 -10.56 3.78
C ARG A 141 -3.18 -11.10 3.17
N GLU A 142 -2.39 -10.22 2.59
CA GLU A 142 -1.12 -10.57 1.93
C GLU A 142 -1.28 -11.73 0.94
N PRO A 143 -2.24 -11.66 0.00
CA PRO A 143 -2.46 -12.70 -0.99
C PRO A 143 -1.40 -12.60 -2.09
N LEU A 144 -0.22 -13.19 -1.88
CA LEU A 144 0.92 -13.16 -2.78
C LEU A 144 1.11 -14.53 -3.43
N TYR A 145 1.00 -14.59 -4.74
CA TYR A 145 1.16 -15.84 -5.53
C TYR A 145 1.59 -15.54 -6.96
N LEU A 146 2.29 -16.48 -7.58
CA LEU A 146 2.63 -16.39 -8.99
C LEU A 146 1.36 -16.58 -9.85
N ASN A 147 1.17 -15.74 -10.85
CA ASN A 147 -0.06 -15.65 -11.65
C ASN A 147 -0.57 -16.99 -12.21
N GLN A 148 0.34 -17.89 -12.57
CA GLN A 148 -0.03 -19.21 -13.09
C GLN A 148 -0.72 -20.11 -12.07
N PHE A 149 -0.67 -19.77 -10.78
CA PHE A 149 -1.30 -20.51 -9.66
C PHE A 149 -2.55 -19.81 -9.10
N GLU A 150 -3.10 -18.83 -9.81
CA GLU A 150 -4.30 -18.08 -9.38
C GLU A 150 -5.47 -19.04 -9.06
N GLY A 151 -5.73 -20.01 -9.92
CA GLY A 151 -6.84 -20.96 -9.75
C GLY A 151 -6.68 -21.88 -8.53
N GLU A 152 -5.46 -22.32 -8.25
CA GLU A 152 -5.14 -23.14 -7.09
C GLU A 152 -5.22 -22.34 -5.80
N PHE A 153 -4.80 -21.07 -5.86
CA PHE A 153 -4.90 -20.13 -4.76
C PHE A 153 -6.38 -19.86 -4.40
N GLU A 154 -7.23 -19.56 -5.39
CA GLU A 154 -8.66 -19.37 -5.20
C GLU A 154 -9.32 -20.62 -4.61
N ARG A 155 -8.94 -21.81 -5.10
CA ARG A 155 -9.42 -23.10 -4.56
C ARG A 155 -9.03 -23.29 -3.10
N SER A 156 -7.79 -22.94 -2.72
CA SER A 156 -7.32 -23.01 -1.34
C SER A 156 -8.15 -22.10 -0.41
N MET A 157 -8.42 -20.88 -0.85
CA MET A 157 -9.28 -19.94 -0.09
C MET A 157 -10.72 -20.46 0.03
N GLN A 158 -11.27 -21.07 -1.02
CA GLN A 158 -12.60 -21.67 -0.97
C GLN A 158 -12.67 -22.86 0.00
N MET A 159 -11.61 -23.69 0.02
CA MET A 159 -11.51 -24.77 1.01
C MET A 159 -11.42 -24.24 2.45
N LEU A 160 -10.75 -23.10 2.65
CA LEU A 160 -10.69 -22.44 3.95
C LEU A 160 -12.08 -21.93 4.36
N LEU A 161 -12.83 -21.33 3.44
CA LEU A 161 -14.20 -20.89 3.66
C LEU A 161 -15.12 -22.07 4.01
N ASP A 162 -15.01 -23.20 3.32
CA ASP A 162 -15.81 -24.40 3.57
C ASP A 162 -15.54 -25.04 4.94
N LYS A 163 -14.30 -24.99 5.41
CA LYS A 163 -13.89 -25.49 6.73
C LYS A 163 -14.24 -24.52 7.87
N SER A 164 -14.35 -23.22 7.57
CA SER A 164 -14.71 -22.22 8.56
C SER A 164 -16.20 -22.37 8.92
N ASN A 165 -16.50 -22.63 10.19
CA ASN A 165 -17.89 -22.62 10.70
C ASN A 165 -18.41 -21.20 10.95
N ILE A 166 -17.80 -20.17 10.34
CA ILE A 166 -18.15 -18.78 10.57
C ILE A 166 -19.42 -18.46 9.79
N ARG A 167 -20.49 -18.22 10.53
CA ARG A 167 -21.79 -17.84 9.99
C ARG A 167 -22.09 -16.39 10.37
N LYS A 168 -22.13 -15.47 9.40
CA LYS A 168 -22.71 -14.14 9.62
C LYS A 168 -24.19 -14.20 9.33
N VAL A 169 -25.00 -13.71 10.26
CA VAL A 169 -26.45 -13.50 10.04
C VAL A 169 -26.58 -12.17 9.29
N ASP A 170 -26.99 -12.22 8.04
CA ASP A 170 -27.41 -11.01 7.35
C ASP A 170 -28.73 -10.53 7.96
N GLN A 171 -28.68 -9.37 8.62
CA GLN A 171 -29.84 -8.82 9.32
C GLN A 171 -30.99 -8.43 8.37
N ASN A 172 -30.70 -8.25 7.08
CA ASN A 172 -31.70 -7.85 6.08
C ASN A 172 -32.38 -9.02 5.38
N GLU A 173 -31.73 -10.19 5.27
CA GLU A 173 -32.25 -11.32 4.51
C GLU A 173 -32.64 -12.54 5.37
N ASN A 174 -32.42 -12.52 6.69
CA ASN A 174 -32.63 -13.67 7.60
C ASN A 174 -31.90 -14.95 7.14
N ARG A 175 -30.85 -14.83 6.30
CA ARG A 175 -30.03 -15.91 5.80
C ARG A 175 -28.65 -15.86 6.42
N VAL A 176 -28.15 -17.01 6.79
CA VAL A 176 -26.79 -17.20 7.26
C VAL A 176 -25.90 -17.37 6.03
N GLN A 177 -25.18 -16.33 5.64
CA GLN A 177 -24.26 -16.40 4.50
C GLN A 177 -22.81 -16.48 5.00
N GLN A 178 -22.06 -17.45 4.49
CA GLN A 178 -20.62 -17.52 4.70
C GLN A 178 -19.95 -16.67 3.63
N SER A 179 -19.10 -15.75 4.04
CA SER A 179 -18.29 -14.93 3.13
C SER A 179 -16.84 -14.83 3.62
N LEU A 180 -15.96 -14.65 2.66
CA LEU A 180 -14.53 -14.40 2.83
C LEU A 180 -14.24 -13.00 2.33
N ARG A 181 -13.50 -12.21 3.10
CA ARG A 181 -12.99 -10.89 2.68
C ARG A 181 -11.52 -11.01 2.34
N ILE A 182 -11.15 -10.62 1.12
CA ILE A 182 -9.76 -10.57 0.66
C ILE A 182 -9.35 -9.11 0.57
N TYR A 183 -8.32 -8.73 1.31
CA TYR A 183 -7.75 -7.39 1.30
C TYR A 183 -6.53 -7.33 0.39
N ALA A 184 -6.45 -6.27 -0.42
CA ALA A 184 -5.40 -6.05 -1.41
C ALA A 184 -5.15 -7.26 -2.33
N PRO A 185 -6.20 -7.85 -2.97
CA PRO A 185 -6.01 -8.96 -3.90
C PRO A 185 -5.15 -8.52 -5.09
N LEU A 186 -4.33 -9.43 -5.62
CA LEU A 186 -3.54 -9.17 -6.83
C LEU A 186 -4.44 -8.93 -8.04
N ASN A 187 -5.52 -9.72 -8.15
CA ASN A 187 -6.55 -9.54 -9.16
C ASN A 187 -7.68 -8.65 -8.63
N LYS A 188 -7.78 -7.43 -9.18
CA LYS A 188 -8.72 -6.39 -8.71
C LYS A 188 -10.14 -6.51 -9.32
N LYS A 189 -10.57 -7.69 -9.76
CA LYS A 189 -11.94 -7.89 -10.25
C LYS A 189 -12.95 -7.74 -9.09
N SER A 190 -13.98 -6.92 -9.31
CA SER A 190 -15.09 -6.74 -8.34
C SER A 190 -14.67 -6.20 -6.97
N CYS A 191 -13.66 -5.33 -6.93
CA CYS A 191 -13.18 -4.70 -5.72
C CYS A 191 -14.05 -3.56 -5.23
N LYS A 192 -14.25 -3.50 -3.93
CA LYS A 192 -14.72 -2.27 -3.24
C LYS A 192 -13.47 -1.52 -2.76
N MET A 193 -13.28 -0.30 -3.28
CA MET A 193 -12.18 0.56 -2.86
C MET A 193 -12.58 1.35 -1.61
N ARG A 194 -11.67 1.43 -0.65
CA ARG A 194 -11.84 2.24 0.55
C ARG A 194 -10.54 3.00 0.83
N SER A 195 -10.64 4.31 0.99
CA SER A 195 -9.51 5.13 1.44
C SER A 195 -9.08 4.68 2.83
N MET A 196 -7.83 4.26 2.97
CA MET A 196 -7.35 3.53 4.13
C MET A 196 -6.20 4.22 4.83
N ILE A 197 -5.21 4.69 4.10
CA ILE A 197 -3.97 5.24 4.64
C ILE A 197 -3.87 6.72 4.30
N MET A 198 -3.60 7.52 5.33
CA MET A 198 -3.20 8.91 5.17
C MET A 198 -1.70 9.04 5.41
N ALA A 199 -1.03 9.86 4.61
CA ALA A 199 0.36 10.21 4.80
C ALA A 199 0.56 11.72 4.87
N ARG A 200 1.73 12.11 5.40
CA ARG A 200 2.25 13.46 5.44
C ARG A 200 3.74 13.45 5.12
N ILE A 201 4.17 14.31 4.23
CA ILE A 201 5.60 14.59 4.03
C ILE A 201 6.12 15.26 5.30
N VAL A 202 7.20 14.74 5.86
CA VAL A 202 7.82 15.21 7.11
C VAL A 202 9.10 16.00 6.82
N CYS A 203 10.06 15.39 6.11
CA CYS A 203 11.28 16.07 5.67
C CYS A 203 11.26 16.20 4.15
N LEU A 204 10.80 17.33 3.65
CA LEU A 204 10.57 17.52 2.22
C LEU A 204 11.82 17.32 1.36
N PRO A 205 13.01 17.88 1.69
CA PRO A 205 14.18 17.65 0.86
C PRO A 205 14.59 16.18 0.78
N GLU A 206 14.45 15.41 1.86
CA GLU A 206 14.74 13.96 1.83
C GLU A 206 13.68 13.19 1.05
N PHE A 207 12.41 13.63 1.10
CA PHE A 207 11.35 13.04 0.30
C PHE A 207 11.58 13.29 -1.20
N LEU A 208 11.90 14.52 -1.59
CA LEU A 208 12.15 14.86 -3.00
C LEU A 208 13.40 14.18 -3.57
N LYS A 209 14.44 13.96 -2.77
CA LYS A 209 15.64 13.20 -3.17
C LYS A 209 15.34 11.70 -3.40
N ALA A 210 14.31 11.18 -2.76
CA ALA A 210 13.89 9.80 -2.96
C ALA A 210 12.97 9.62 -4.19
N MET A 211 12.51 10.73 -4.80
CA MET A 211 11.77 10.70 -6.06
C MET A 211 12.72 10.51 -7.23
N ILE A 212 12.18 10.06 -8.35
CA ILE A 212 12.96 9.82 -9.57
C ILE A 212 12.36 10.56 -10.77
N VAL A 213 13.20 10.78 -11.76
CA VAL A 213 12.86 11.32 -13.09
C VAL A 213 13.30 10.30 -14.14
N ASP A 214 12.63 10.25 -15.29
CA ASP A 214 13.07 9.40 -16.41
C ASP A 214 14.49 9.82 -16.86
N GLU A 215 15.36 8.83 -17.10
CA GLU A 215 16.76 9.07 -17.53
C GLU A 215 16.88 9.88 -18.83
N THR A 216 15.84 9.92 -19.65
CA THR A 216 15.81 10.67 -20.91
C THR A 216 15.45 12.14 -20.70
N GLU A 217 14.92 12.50 -19.53
CA GLU A 217 14.47 13.86 -19.19
C GLU A 217 15.53 14.61 -18.36
N THR A 218 15.43 15.92 -18.40
CA THR A 218 16.15 16.83 -17.49
C THR A 218 15.13 17.62 -16.70
N LEU A 219 15.33 17.73 -15.40
CA LEU A 219 14.47 18.51 -14.49
C LEU A 219 15.20 19.81 -14.09
N GLU A 220 14.54 20.94 -14.23
CA GLU A 220 14.97 22.20 -13.62
C GLU A 220 13.77 23.05 -13.23
N CYS A 221 13.41 23.06 -11.96
CA CYS A 221 12.33 23.89 -11.46
C CYS A 221 12.59 24.36 -10.02
N SER A 222 11.81 25.34 -9.59
CA SER A 222 11.84 25.82 -8.21
C SER A 222 10.45 26.24 -7.74
N PHE A 223 10.14 25.95 -6.47
CA PHE A 223 8.86 26.30 -5.87
C PHE A 223 8.96 26.48 -4.35
N ALA A 224 8.15 27.39 -3.83
CA ALA A 224 7.99 27.58 -2.41
C ALA A 224 7.01 26.56 -1.84
N VAL A 225 7.25 26.09 -0.62
CA VAL A 225 6.33 25.22 0.12
C VAL A 225 5.84 25.92 1.36
N LEU A 226 4.55 25.77 1.65
CA LEU A 226 3.90 26.26 2.85
C LEU A 226 3.59 25.09 3.78
N ASP A 227 4.26 25.04 4.92
CA ASP A 227 4.03 24.07 5.98
C ASP A 227 3.83 24.79 7.31
N SER A 228 2.62 24.80 7.80
CA SER A 228 2.24 25.53 9.03
C SER A 228 2.69 24.84 10.33
N ILE A 229 3.18 23.60 10.23
CA ILE A 229 3.58 22.77 11.37
C ILE A 229 5.09 22.58 11.38
N LEU A 230 5.66 22.15 10.28
CA LEU A 230 7.10 21.94 10.13
C LEU A 230 7.71 23.08 9.31
N HIS A 231 7.90 24.24 9.94
CA HIS A 231 8.38 25.46 9.26
C HIS A 231 9.71 25.28 8.50
N LYS A 232 10.50 24.27 8.83
CA LYS A 232 11.73 23.94 8.11
C LYS A 232 11.48 23.44 6.67
N ASN A 233 10.27 22.99 6.35
CA ASN A 233 9.85 22.68 4.99
C ASN A 233 9.45 23.95 4.22
N SER A 234 9.11 25.07 4.91
CA SER A 234 8.64 26.32 4.32
C SER A 234 9.80 27.15 3.77
N CYS A 235 10.45 26.59 2.76
CA CYS A 235 11.53 27.22 1.98
C CYS A 235 11.17 27.21 0.51
N VAL A 236 11.99 27.85 -0.31
CA VAL A 236 11.96 27.69 -1.77
C VAL A 236 12.96 26.60 -2.14
N TRP A 237 12.48 25.56 -2.80
CA TRP A 237 13.27 24.40 -3.17
C TRP A 237 13.54 24.40 -4.68
N LYS A 238 14.80 24.33 -5.06
CA LYS A 238 15.23 24.11 -6.44
C LYS A 238 15.50 22.61 -6.63
N LEU A 239 14.90 22.07 -7.68
CA LEU A 239 15.07 20.68 -8.11
C LEU A 239 15.80 20.68 -9.45
N THR A 240 16.81 19.81 -9.55
CA THR A 240 17.52 19.58 -10.82
C THR A 240 17.81 18.10 -10.99
N SER A 241 17.82 17.61 -12.24
CA SER A 241 18.38 16.32 -12.60
C SER A 241 19.32 16.47 -13.79
N VAL A 242 20.21 15.51 -13.96
CA VAL A 242 21.15 15.43 -15.07
C VAL A 242 20.70 14.37 -16.04
N GLN A 243 20.75 14.62 -17.35
CA GLN A 243 20.40 13.62 -18.36
C GLN A 243 21.25 12.35 -18.19
N GLY A 244 20.59 11.19 -18.14
CA GLY A 244 21.22 9.91 -17.89
C GLY A 244 21.21 9.50 -16.42
N GLU A 245 20.69 10.33 -15.51
CA GLU A 245 20.54 10.04 -14.07
C GLU A 245 19.06 10.14 -13.68
N LYS A 246 18.63 9.25 -12.77
CA LYS A 246 17.26 9.27 -12.23
C LYS A 246 17.12 10.14 -10.99
N GLU A 247 18.23 10.49 -10.37
CA GLU A 247 18.28 11.17 -9.08
C GLU A 247 17.90 12.64 -9.20
N ILE A 248 17.14 13.14 -8.22
CA ILE A 248 16.77 14.54 -8.09
C ILE A 248 17.70 15.21 -7.07
N HIS A 249 18.43 16.23 -7.50
CA HIS A 249 19.20 17.11 -6.62
C HIS A 249 18.30 18.19 -6.07
N VAL A 250 18.32 18.37 -4.75
CA VAL A 250 17.45 19.31 -4.04
C VAL A 250 18.30 20.31 -3.26
N GLN A 251 18.07 21.61 -3.47
CA GLN A 251 18.75 22.69 -2.74
C GLN A 251 17.79 23.83 -2.44
N GLU A 252 18.09 24.63 -1.43
CA GLU A 252 17.36 25.87 -1.16
C GLU A 252 17.77 26.96 -2.17
N THR A 253 16.81 27.84 -2.52
CA THR A 253 16.98 29.00 -3.38
C THR A 253 16.05 30.13 -2.92
N GLU A 254 16.19 31.35 -3.52
CA GLU A 254 15.25 32.44 -3.31
C GLU A 254 14.28 32.64 -4.49
N ASP A 255 14.58 32.05 -5.64
CA ASP A 255 13.78 32.18 -6.86
C ASP A 255 12.69 31.09 -6.90
N SER A 256 11.43 31.49 -6.97
CA SER A 256 10.28 30.60 -6.98
C SER A 256 9.39 30.79 -8.21
N GLN A 257 9.06 29.71 -8.90
CA GLN A 257 8.12 29.67 -10.02
C GLN A 257 6.69 29.32 -9.57
N GLY A 258 6.51 28.95 -8.30
CA GLY A 258 5.21 28.58 -7.76
C GLY A 258 5.20 28.40 -6.26
N VAL A 259 4.01 28.13 -5.71
CA VAL A 259 3.79 27.92 -4.27
C VAL A 259 2.86 26.73 -4.07
N PHE A 260 3.20 25.83 -3.17
CA PHE A 260 2.38 24.66 -2.81
C PHE A 260 2.22 24.53 -1.31
N PRO A 261 0.99 24.41 -0.78
CA PRO A 261 0.77 23.84 0.55
C PRO A 261 1.30 22.41 0.59
N ILE A 262 1.98 22.04 1.68
CA ILE A 262 2.60 20.70 1.82
C ILE A 262 1.58 19.55 1.68
N ALA A 263 0.35 19.77 2.11
CA ALA A 263 -0.74 18.81 2.02
C ALA A 263 -1.14 18.50 0.57
N ASP A 264 -1.29 19.55 -0.26
CA ASP A 264 -1.67 19.39 -1.67
C ASP A 264 -0.51 18.83 -2.49
N LEU A 265 0.72 19.24 -2.17
CA LEU A 265 1.92 18.64 -2.73
C LEU A 265 2.03 17.14 -2.38
N THR A 266 1.64 16.74 -1.16
CA THR A 266 1.58 15.31 -0.77
C THR A 266 0.59 14.54 -1.65
N GLU A 267 -0.65 15.03 -1.83
CA GLU A 267 -1.64 14.38 -2.70
C GLU A 267 -1.14 14.25 -4.14
N TYR A 268 -0.49 15.30 -4.67
CA TYR A 268 0.04 15.30 -6.03
C TYR A 268 1.18 14.29 -6.23
N LEU A 269 2.17 14.30 -5.35
CA LEU A 269 3.35 13.43 -5.46
C LEU A 269 2.99 11.95 -5.22
N PHE A 270 1.93 11.66 -4.45
CA PHE A 270 1.37 10.32 -4.34
C PHE A 270 0.33 9.97 -5.42
N GLY A 271 0.19 10.81 -6.46
CA GLY A 271 -0.68 10.55 -7.60
C GLY A 271 -2.18 10.49 -7.26
N ARG A 272 -2.62 11.16 -6.20
CA ARG A 272 -4.03 11.22 -5.78
C ARG A 272 -4.82 12.27 -6.53
N ILE A 273 -4.14 13.32 -6.96
CA ILE A 273 -4.66 14.39 -7.80
C ILE A 273 -3.72 14.60 -8.98
N ASP A 274 -4.25 15.05 -10.09
CA ASP A 274 -3.47 15.46 -11.24
C ASP A 274 -3.02 16.93 -11.14
N LEU A 275 -2.31 17.42 -12.16
CA LEU A 275 -1.80 18.78 -12.18
C LEU A 275 -2.92 19.82 -12.30
N GLU A 276 -4.02 19.51 -13.00
CA GLU A 276 -5.14 20.43 -13.17
C GLU A 276 -5.88 20.59 -11.82
N GLU A 277 -6.16 19.49 -11.15
CA GLU A 277 -6.75 19.49 -9.81
C GLU A 277 -5.84 20.20 -8.78
N LEU A 278 -4.52 20.01 -8.87
CA LEU A 278 -3.56 20.70 -8.00
C LEU A 278 -3.63 22.22 -8.19
N ARG A 279 -3.71 22.69 -9.45
CA ARG A 279 -3.80 24.12 -9.77
C ARG A 279 -5.07 24.79 -9.26
N GLU A 280 -6.16 24.04 -9.09
CA GLU A 280 -7.43 24.53 -8.57
C GLU A 280 -7.47 24.64 -7.03
N ARG A 281 -6.46 24.09 -6.33
CA ARG A 281 -6.41 24.14 -4.87
C ARG A 281 -6.12 25.55 -4.34
N GLU A 282 -6.78 25.89 -3.23
CA GLU A 282 -6.58 27.17 -2.54
C GLU A 282 -5.11 27.31 -2.07
N GLY A 283 -4.50 28.43 -2.40
CA GLY A 283 -3.11 28.72 -2.01
C GLY A 283 -2.05 28.11 -2.93
N VAL A 284 -2.43 27.37 -3.97
CA VAL A 284 -1.54 26.86 -5.00
C VAL A 284 -1.31 27.93 -6.06
N ILE A 285 -0.05 28.15 -6.40
CA ILE A 285 0.41 28.94 -7.56
C ILE A 285 1.34 28.03 -8.36
N CYS A 286 1.00 27.78 -9.62
CA CYS A 286 1.80 26.91 -10.49
C CYS A 286 1.80 27.49 -11.91
N THR A 287 2.96 28.01 -12.35
CA THR A 287 3.12 28.47 -13.75
C THR A 287 3.01 27.28 -14.71
N ALA A 288 2.83 27.58 -16.01
CA ALA A 288 2.76 26.54 -17.01
C ALA A 288 4.08 25.74 -17.06
N GLU A 289 5.20 26.45 -17.08
CA GLU A 289 6.55 25.89 -17.12
C GLU A 289 6.84 25.00 -15.90
N LEU A 290 6.48 25.48 -14.70
CA LEU A 290 6.63 24.68 -13.48
C LEU A 290 5.81 23.39 -13.55
N GLY A 291 4.60 23.47 -14.09
CA GLY A 291 3.75 22.28 -14.25
C GLY A 291 4.36 21.24 -15.19
N GLU A 292 4.92 21.69 -16.34
CA GLU A 292 5.61 20.80 -17.28
C GLU A 292 6.82 20.10 -16.62
N GLU A 293 7.57 20.83 -15.80
CA GLU A 293 8.70 20.25 -15.04
C GLU A 293 8.24 19.24 -13.97
N LEU A 294 7.18 19.56 -13.23
CA LEU A 294 6.63 18.64 -12.20
C LEU A 294 6.09 17.34 -12.78
N GLU A 295 5.57 17.34 -14.01
CA GLU A 295 5.07 16.17 -14.70
C GLU A 295 6.18 15.16 -15.08
N LYS A 296 7.46 15.59 -15.13
CA LYS A 296 8.62 14.72 -15.34
C LYS A 296 8.95 13.86 -14.10
N ILE A 297 8.49 14.27 -12.92
CA ILE A 297 8.73 13.52 -11.68
C ILE A 297 7.81 12.31 -11.63
N GLU A 298 8.36 11.11 -11.46
CA GLU A 298 7.56 9.90 -11.33
C GLU A 298 6.75 9.93 -10.03
N LYS A 299 5.42 9.96 -10.15
CA LYS A 299 4.51 9.96 -8.99
C LYS A 299 4.49 8.60 -8.30
N LEU A 300 4.33 8.59 -6.98
CA LEU A 300 4.27 7.39 -6.15
C LEU A 300 2.86 6.77 -6.22
N THR A 301 2.50 6.18 -7.34
CA THR A 301 1.18 5.58 -7.58
C THR A 301 1.10 4.11 -7.23
N ARG A 302 2.26 3.41 -7.17
CA ARG A 302 2.35 2.00 -6.83
C ARG A 302 2.64 1.82 -5.34
N VAL A 303 1.60 2.06 -4.55
CA VAL A 303 1.65 1.97 -3.08
C VAL A 303 1.00 0.66 -2.63
N TYR A 304 1.62 -0.05 -1.68
CA TYR A 304 1.11 -1.28 -1.10
C TYR A 304 1.20 -1.26 0.41
N PHE A 305 0.03 -1.10 1.04
CA PHE A 305 -0.13 -1.24 2.48
C PHE A 305 -1.19 -2.31 2.77
N ASN A 306 -0.82 -3.32 3.52
CA ASN A 306 -1.72 -4.39 3.95
C ASN A 306 -1.69 -4.58 5.47
N GLU A 307 -0.96 -3.74 6.16
CA GLU A 307 -0.87 -3.66 7.60
C GLU A 307 -2.15 -3.05 8.18
N VAL A 308 -2.54 -3.54 9.35
CA VAL A 308 -3.54 -2.92 10.21
C VAL A 308 -2.77 -2.22 11.32
N VAL A 309 -2.75 -0.89 11.31
CA VAL A 309 -1.99 -0.06 12.27
C VAL A 309 -2.97 0.68 13.17
#